data_aa57d33500c3618121278a2ff45beeb9
#
_entry.id   aa57d33500c3618121278a2ff45beeb9
#
_cell.length_a   1.000
_cell.length_b   1.000
_cell.length_c   1.000
_cell.angle_alpha   90.00
_cell.angle_beta   90.00
_cell.angle_gamma   90.00
#
_symmetry.space_group_name_H-M   'P 1'
#
loop_
_entity.id
_entity.type
_entity.pdbx_description
1 polymer ?
#
loop_
_entity_poly.entity_id
_entity_poly.type
_entity_poly.pdbx_seq_one_letter_code
_entity_poly.pdbx_strand_id
1 'polypeptide(L)'
;MQRLHEIDDNSIDAIFADPPYFLSNGGISVQSGKQVCVDKGEWDKGGTPEYIYEFNRNWLSLCRSKLKEDGTIWISGTHHNIHVVMRCLQELGYKVLNTITWQKTDPPPNLSCKYFNFSTELIIWARKHEKKTHKFNYETMKQLNGGTQMTDVWRIPAVGKWEKNQGKHPTQKTLRLLYRIILASTNEGDTILDPFSGSGTTGIAANLLGRKYIGIEQDKKFCELSLSRRSALENPEERKKLSDKMRENPQETTVLVNHMRESDRAIAMHTGITYLRAGDSKGSLLVKKGFERLGYLCLHTNGDKPELFKLTKKGFQIWTPDALQKLGFSAENAPYYAVLRFDPSRPIPYDQPIDLHKKKYTQVAHIEPLSTFISIK
;
A
#
# COMPACT_ATOMS: atom_id res chain seq x y z
N MET A 1 -3.03 19.47 22.12
CA MET A 1 -3.08 18.98 23.51
C MET A 1 -4.40 19.28 24.20
N GLN A 2 -4.82 20.55 24.31
CA GLN A 2 -6.04 20.95 25.01
C GLN A 2 -7.28 20.16 24.57
N ARG A 3 -7.49 19.98 23.28
CA ARG A 3 -8.64 19.23 22.72
C ARG A 3 -8.65 17.74 23.05
N LEU A 4 -7.51 17.14 23.38
CA LEU A 4 -7.46 15.74 23.83
C LEU A 4 -8.16 15.54 25.18
N HIS A 5 -8.16 16.55 26.04
CA HIS A 5 -8.85 16.49 27.33
C HIS A 5 -10.39 16.45 27.20
N GLU A 6 -10.95 16.93 26.07
CA GLU A 6 -12.39 16.94 25.80
C GLU A 6 -12.94 15.57 25.36
N ILE A 7 -12.06 14.61 25.07
CA ILE A 7 -12.42 13.25 24.66
C ILE A 7 -12.53 12.37 25.92
N ASP A 8 -13.56 11.55 25.96
CA ASP A 8 -13.80 10.63 27.08
C ASP A 8 -12.68 9.59 27.17
N ASP A 9 -12.29 9.23 28.38
CA ASP A 9 -11.34 8.16 28.63
C ASP A 9 -11.93 6.81 28.22
N ASN A 10 -11.08 5.89 27.76
CA ASN A 10 -11.47 4.55 27.30
C ASN A 10 -12.57 4.54 26.21
N SER A 11 -12.60 5.53 25.34
CA SER A 11 -13.61 5.68 24.27
C SER A 11 -13.09 5.36 22.86
N ILE A 12 -11.78 5.31 22.65
CA ILE A 12 -11.13 5.19 21.36
C ILE A 12 -10.64 3.76 21.11
N ASP A 13 -11.02 3.18 19.96
CA ASP A 13 -10.63 1.83 19.55
C ASP A 13 -9.21 1.81 18.94
N ALA A 14 -8.88 2.81 18.13
CA ALA A 14 -7.55 2.94 17.53
C ALA A 14 -7.13 4.40 17.40
N ILE A 15 -5.84 4.65 17.52
CA ILE A 15 -5.22 5.95 17.26
C ILE A 15 -4.24 5.79 16.10
N PHE A 16 -4.30 6.68 15.12
CA PHE A 16 -3.21 6.92 14.19
C PHE A 16 -2.64 8.31 14.45
N ALA A 17 -1.33 8.44 14.57
CA ALA A 17 -0.65 9.69 14.82
C ALA A 17 0.53 9.89 13.87
N ASP A 18 0.60 11.07 13.25
CA ASP A 18 1.73 11.56 12.46
C ASP A 18 2.29 12.82 13.11
N PRO A 19 2.99 12.70 14.26
CA PRO A 19 3.46 13.85 15.03
C PRO A 19 4.53 14.65 14.26
N PRO A 20 4.82 15.89 14.66
CA PRO A 20 5.95 16.64 14.13
C PRO A 20 7.26 15.85 14.23
N TYR A 21 8.07 15.90 13.15
CA TYR A 21 9.37 15.22 13.12
C TYR A 21 10.52 16.16 13.52
N PHE A 22 10.22 17.45 13.71
CA PHE A 22 11.18 18.51 14.08
C PHE A 22 12.35 18.64 13.09
N LEU A 23 12.06 18.54 11.79
CA LEU A 23 13.04 18.53 10.70
C LEU A 23 13.11 19.85 9.91
N SER A 24 12.30 20.85 10.23
CA SER A 24 12.24 22.14 9.52
C SER A 24 13.40 23.04 9.93
N ASN A 25 14.60 22.71 9.45
CA ASN A 25 15.86 23.43 9.73
C ASN A 25 16.39 24.20 8.51
N GLY A 26 15.52 24.58 7.56
CA GLY A 26 15.93 25.32 6.34
C GLY A 26 16.64 24.46 5.28
N GLY A 27 16.54 23.13 5.35
CA GLY A 27 17.11 22.21 4.35
C GLY A 27 16.42 22.30 2.98
N ILE A 28 17.05 21.73 1.96
CA ILE A 28 16.58 21.72 0.58
C ILE A 28 16.21 20.30 0.18
N SER A 29 15.06 20.12 -0.49
CA SER A 29 14.60 18.86 -1.07
C SER A 29 14.19 19.06 -2.53
N VAL A 30 13.88 17.96 -3.25
CA VAL A 30 13.35 18.01 -4.61
C VAL A 30 11.93 17.52 -4.66
N GLN A 31 11.07 18.29 -5.31
CA GLN A 31 9.70 17.88 -5.61
C GLN A 31 9.45 18.09 -7.11
N SER A 32 9.13 17.00 -7.81
CA SER A 32 8.90 17.01 -9.27
C SER A 32 10.04 17.64 -10.09
N GLY A 33 11.30 17.33 -9.73
CA GLY A 33 12.49 17.85 -10.42
C GLY A 33 12.88 19.28 -10.07
N LYS A 34 12.15 19.94 -9.16
CA LYS A 34 12.44 21.32 -8.70
C LYS A 34 12.96 21.31 -7.26
N GLN A 35 13.96 22.12 -7.00
CA GLN A 35 14.48 22.36 -5.65
C GLN A 35 13.44 23.12 -4.83
N VAL A 36 13.08 22.60 -3.64
CA VAL A 36 12.12 23.19 -2.72
C VAL A 36 12.70 23.26 -1.32
N CYS A 37 12.42 24.33 -0.60
CA CYS A 37 12.78 24.44 0.82
C CYS A 37 11.99 23.43 1.65
N VAL A 38 12.65 22.79 2.65
CA VAL A 38 12.05 21.82 3.58
C VAL A 38 11.49 22.55 4.80
N ASP A 39 10.91 23.72 4.64
CA ASP A 39 10.13 24.35 5.70
C ASP A 39 8.68 23.85 5.62
N LYS A 40 8.29 23.05 6.61
CA LYS A 40 6.94 22.49 6.73
C LYS A 40 6.01 23.38 7.58
N GLY A 41 6.54 24.42 8.19
CA GLY A 41 5.85 25.36 9.06
C GLY A 41 6.41 25.42 10.48
N GLU A 42 5.96 26.40 11.26
CA GLU A 42 6.39 26.65 12.65
C GLU A 42 6.23 25.41 13.56
N TRP A 43 5.24 24.58 13.28
CA TRP A 43 4.93 23.37 14.05
C TRP A 43 5.98 22.25 13.93
N ASP A 44 6.85 22.28 12.91
CA ASP A 44 7.89 21.29 12.67
C ASP A 44 9.31 21.87 12.91
N LYS A 45 9.40 23.07 13.47
CA LYS A 45 10.70 23.67 13.84
C LYS A 45 11.36 22.87 14.96
N GLY A 46 12.67 22.69 14.83
CA GLY A 46 13.47 21.94 15.81
C GLY A 46 13.39 22.55 17.22
N GLY A 47 13.42 21.67 18.22
CA GLY A 47 13.55 22.01 19.64
C GLY A 47 14.79 21.36 20.24
N THR A 48 15.05 21.61 21.53
CA THR A 48 16.06 20.84 22.26
C THR A 48 15.61 19.36 22.38
N PRO A 49 16.53 18.42 22.58
CA PRO A 49 16.19 17.01 22.79
C PRO A 49 15.18 16.82 23.95
N GLU A 50 15.29 17.63 25.00
CA GLU A 50 14.40 17.62 26.16
C GLU A 50 12.98 18.06 25.77
N TYR A 51 12.86 19.13 25.00
CA TYR A 51 11.57 19.62 24.48
C TYR A 51 10.90 18.56 23.61
N ILE A 52 11.62 17.94 22.69
CA ILE A 52 11.12 16.88 21.81
C ILE A 52 10.64 15.68 22.63
N TYR A 53 11.38 15.29 23.65
CA TYR A 53 11.02 14.21 24.56
C TYR A 53 9.73 14.55 25.34
N GLU A 54 9.68 15.70 26.02
CA GLU A 54 8.51 16.12 26.80
C GLU A 54 7.26 16.28 25.91
N PHE A 55 7.41 16.85 24.72
CA PHE A 55 6.32 16.94 23.75
C PHE A 55 5.74 15.54 23.45
N ASN A 56 6.59 14.57 23.09
CA ASN A 56 6.15 13.23 22.75
C ASN A 56 5.56 12.51 23.96
N ARG A 57 6.16 12.62 25.11
CA ARG A 57 5.67 12.01 26.35
C ARG A 57 4.28 12.52 26.75
N ASN A 58 4.04 13.81 26.61
CA ASN A 58 2.79 14.44 27.01
C ASN A 58 1.61 13.99 26.13
N TRP A 59 1.71 14.10 24.80
CA TRP A 59 0.59 13.69 23.95
C TRP A 59 0.37 12.16 23.99
N LEU A 60 1.41 11.35 24.12
CA LEU A 60 1.29 9.90 24.28
C LEU A 60 0.59 9.51 25.57
N SER A 61 0.89 10.21 26.69
CA SER A 61 0.21 10.01 27.96
C SER A 61 -1.28 10.28 27.86
N LEU A 62 -1.68 11.40 27.22
CA LEU A 62 -3.08 11.73 26.96
C LEU A 62 -3.76 10.70 26.05
N CYS A 63 -3.12 10.32 24.95
CA CYS A 63 -3.65 9.29 24.05
C CYS A 63 -3.87 7.96 24.77
N ARG A 64 -3.02 7.60 25.70
CA ARG A 64 -3.15 6.36 26.46
C ARG A 64 -4.42 6.30 27.30
N SER A 65 -4.81 7.40 27.94
CA SER A 65 -6.07 7.45 28.71
C SER A 65 -7.29 7.30 27.82
N LYS A 66 -7.24 7.82 26.58
CA LYS A 66 -8.36 7.78 25.64
C LYS A 66 -8.57 6.40 24.99
N LEU A 67 -7.50 5.60 24.83
CA LEU A 67 -7.59 4.25 24.29
C LEU A 67 -8.42 3.33 25.21
N LYS A 68 -9.30 2.52 24.58
CA LYS A 68 -9.94 1.37 25.22
C LYS A 68 -8.89 0.37 25.68
N GLU A 69 -9.29 -0.55 26.54
CA GLU A 69 -8.38 -1.54 27.13
C GLU A 69 -7.71 -2.46 26.10
N ASP A 70 -8.41 -2.78 25.01
CA ASP A 70 -7.94 -3.54 23.85
C ASP A 70 -7.51 -2.67 22.67
N GLY A 71 -7.52 -1.34 22.87
CA GLY A 71 -7.19 -0.35 21.85
C GLY A 71 -5.71 -0.33 21.49
N THR A 72 -5.40 0.12 20.27
CA THR A 72 -4.03 0.20 19.75
C THR A 72 -3.72 1.58 19.21
N ILE A 73 -2.43 1.90 19.16
CA ILE A 73 -1.90 3.14 18.60
C ILE A 73 -0.88 2.83 17.50
N TRP A 74 -0.97 3.59 16.41
CA TRP A 74 -0.07 3.54 15.26
C TRP A 74 0.58 4.90 15.10
N ILE A 75 1.91 4.95 15.11
CA ILE A 75 2.66 6.21 15.10
C ILE A 75 3.64 6.22 13.95
N SER A 76 3.47 7.16 13.03
CA SER A 76 4.40 7.38 11.93
C SER A 76 5.62 8.17 12.37
N GLY A 77 6.77 7.84 11.80
CA GLY A 77 8.02 8.56 12.07
C GLY A 77 9.13 8.21 11.11
N THR A 78 10.25 8.89 11.28
CA THR A 78 11.49 8.62 10.56
C THR A 78 12.60 8.27 11.56
N HIS A 79 13.77 7.89 11.07
CA HIS A 79 14.93 7.62 11.93
C HIS A 79 15.32 8.80 12.84
N HIS A 80 14.88 10.03 12.53
CA HIS A 80 15.18 11.21 13.34
C HIS A 80 14.41 11.30 14.65
N ASN A 81 13.13 10.84 14.66
CA ASN A 81 12.23 11.02 15.81
C ASN A 81 11.71 9.71 16.42
N ILE A 82 11.75 8.60 15.68
CA ILE A 82 11.08 7.35 16.07
C ILE A 82 11.66 6.75 17.37
N HIS A 83 12.95 6.95 17.63
CA HIS A 83 13.61 6.46 18.83
C HIS A 83 13.12 7.16 20.12
N VAL A 84 12.82 8.47 20.04
CA VAL A 84 12.24 9.22 21.17
C VAL A 84 10.81 8.74 21.45
N VAL A 85 10.01 8.56 20.39
CA VAL A 85 8.64 8.01 20.50
C VAL A 85 8.66 6.61 21.13
N MET A 86 9.58 5.73 20.70
CA MET A 86 9.74 4.38 21.24
C MET A 86 10.05 4.41 22.74
N ARG A 87 10.97 5.25 23.15
CA ARG A 87 11.32 5.46 24.57
C ARG A 87 10.10 5.90 25.38
N CYS A 88 9.38 6.92 24.93
CA CYS A 88 8.18 7.42 25.61
C CYS A 88 7.09 6.34 25.74
N LEU A 89 6.87 5.52 24.69
CA LEU A 89 5.90 4.42 24.75
C LEU A 89 6.26 3.39 25.83
N GLN A 90 7.53 3.01 25.92
CA GLN A 90 8.02 2.07 26.94
C GLN A 90 7.85 2.62 28.36
N GLU A 91 8.26 3.86 28.58
CA GLU A 91 8.15 4.53 29.89
C GLU A 91 6.68 4.74 30.33
N LEU A 92 5.77 4.97 29.38
CA LEU A 92 4.34 5.09 29.65
C LEU A 92 3.61 3.74 29.78
N GLY A 93 4.31 2.61 29.65
CA GLY A 93 3.74 1.28 29.84
C GLY A 93 2.89 0.79 28.66
N TYR A 94 3.11 1.30 27.45
CA TYR A 94 2.61 0.67 26.25
C TYR A 94 3.40 -0.60 25.92
N LYS A 95 2.76 -1.57 25.27
CA LYS A 95 3.44 -2.72 24.68
C LYS A 95 3.60 -2.52 23.19
N VAL A 96 4.82 -2.30 22.74
CA VAL A 96 5.12 -2.28 21.30
C VAL A 96 4.96 -3.68 20.72
N LEU A 97 4.21 -3.78 19.64
CA LEU A 97 3.90 -5.03 18.93
C LEU A 97 4.81 -5.20 17.72
N ASN A 98 4.90 -4.18 16.86
CA ASN A 98 5.76 -4.16 15.68
C ASN A 98 6.34 -2.76 15.44
N THR A 99 7.51 -2.72 14.81
CA THR A 99 7.99 -1.56 14.06
C THR A 99 7.91 -1.90 12.57
N ILE A 100 6.97 -1.30 11.87
CA ILE A 100 6.71 -1.58 10.46
C ILE A 100 7.54 -0.63 9.62
N THR A 101 8.21 -1.17 8.62
CA THR A 101 8.92 -0.41 7.59
C THR A 101 7.99 -0.16 6.41
N TRP A 102 7.50 1.07 6.27
CA TRP A 102 6.80 1.49 5.06
C TRP A 102 7.82 1.89 3.99
N GLN A 103 8.02 1.02 3.00
CA GLN A 103 8.86 1.25 1.84
C GLN A 103 8.05 1.94 0.74
N LYS A 104 8.44 3.16 0.38
CA LYS A 104 7.87 3.89 -0.76
C LYS A 104 8.40 3.28 -2.06
N THR A 105 7.51 3.06 -3.03
CA THR A 105 7.89 2.44 -4.32
C THR A 105 8.53 3.44 -5.28
N ASP A 106 8.35 4.73 -5.03
CA ASP A 106 8.76 5.86 -5.86
C ASP A 106 9.40 6.98 -5.01
N PRO A 107 10.49 6.71 -4.27
CA PRO A 107 11.12 7.72 -3.42
C PRO A 107 11.79 8.81 -4.27
N PRO A 108 11.77 10.08 -3.82
CA PRO A 108 12.49 11.15 -4.50
C PRO A 108 14.01 10.89 -4.48
N PRO A 109 14.76 11.28 -5.52
CA PRO A 109 16.19 11.08 -5.55
C PRO A 109 16.92 11.93 -4.51
N ASN A 110 18.06 11.42 -4.02
CA ASN A 110 18.99 12.19 -3.19
C ASN A 110 19.92 13.05 -4.07
N LEU A 111 19.71 14.35 -4.05
CA LEU A 111 20.50 15.29 -4.87
C LEU A 111 21.96 15.39 -4.49
N SER A 112 22.30 15.20 -3.22
CA SER A 112 23.68 15.34 -2.74
C SER A 112 24.56 14.17 -3.20
N CYS A 113 23.98 13.01 -3.52
CA CYS A 113 24.67 11.77 -3.86
C CYS A 113 25.72 11.31 -2.83
N LYS A 114 25.59 11.78 -1.57
CA LYS A 114 26.56 11.50 -0.48
C LYS A 114 26.12 10.37 0.47
N TYR A 115 24.87 9.93 0.37
CA TYR A 115 24.29 8.87 1.18
C TYR A 115 23.18 8.14 0.41
N PHE A 116 22.74 7.01 0.93
CA PHE A 116 21.66 6.24 0.30
C PHE A 116 20.36 7.04 0.25
N ASN A 117 19.55 6.80 -0.79
CA ASN A 117 18.26 7.42 -0.96
C ASN A 117 17.29 6.96 0.13
N PHE A 118 16.64 7.90 0.83
CA PHE A 118 15.63 7.59 1.83
C PHE A 118 14.34 7.12 1.16
N SER A 119 14.09 5.83 1.22
CA SER A 119 12.91 5.19 0.62
C SER A 119 11.89 4.71 1.66
N THR A 120 12.19 4.86 2.96
CA THR A 120 11.36 4.30 4.02
C THR A 120 10.90 5.33 5.04
N GLU A 121 9.72 5.08 5.63
CA GLU A 121 9.28 5.64 6.90
C GLU A 121 8.97 4.47 7.86
N LEU A 122 9.01 4.73 9.16
CA LEU A 122 8.75 3.74 10.19
C LEU A 122 7.38 3.99 10.81
N ILE A 123 6.70 2.91 11.18
CA ILE A 123 5.41 2.98 11.88
C ILE A 123 5.47 2.07 13.08
N ILE A 124 5.42 2.65 14.27
CA ILE A 124 5.29 1.85 15.50
C ILE A 124 3.84 1.47 15.69
N TRP A 125 3.59 0.20 15.91
CA TRP A 125 2.31 -0.32 16.37
C TRP A 125 2.42 -0.79 17.81
N ALA A 126 1.59 -0.24 18.68
CA ALA A 126 1.60 -0.55 20.09
C ALA A 126 0.18 -0.71 20.65
N ARG A 127 0.05 -1.48 21.74
CA ARG A 127 -1.19 -1.61 22.50
C ARG A 127 -1.07 -0.95 23.88
N LYS A 128 -2.23 -0.62 24.47
CA LYS A 128 -2.31 0.10 25.75
C LYS A 128 -1.62 -0.63 26.91
N HIS A 129 -1.72 -1.94 27.02
CA HIS A 129 -1.23 -2.73 28.15
C HIS A 129 -0.34 -3.89 27.72
N GLU A 130 0.63 -4.22 28.57
CA GLU A 130 1.57 -5.31 28.28
C GLU A 130 0.91 -6.69 28.26
N LYS A 131 -0.03 -6.97 29.18
CA LYS A 131 -0.61 -8.30 29.39
C LYS A 131 -2.01 -8.50 28.82
N LYS A 132 -2.69 -7.43 28.35
CA LYS A 132 -4.04 -7.54 27.77
C LYS A 132 -3.98 -7.85 26.28
N THR A 133 -5.02 -8.50 25.78
CA THR A 133 -5.19 -8.71 24.32
C THR A 133 -5.46 -7.39 23.63
N HIS A 134 -5.30 -7.36 22.32
CA HIS A 134 -5.64 -6.24 21.46
C HIS A 134 -6.40 -6.74 20.23
N LYS A 135 -7.12 -5.85 19.57
CA LYS A 135 -7.82 -6.15 18.33
C LYS A 135 -6.82 -6.27 17.17
N PHE A 136 -6.82 -7.42 16.50
CA PHE A 136 -6.05 -7.64 15.28
C PHE A 136 -6.80 -8.55 14.32
N ASN A 137 -7.12 -8.04 13.15
CA ASN A 137 -7.89 -8.75 12.12
C ASN A 137 -6.96 -9.60 11.24
N TYR A 138 -6.40 -10.66 11.83
CA TYR A 138 -5.39 -11.52 11.22
C TYR A 138 -5.81 -12.09 9.87
N GLU A 139 -7.02 -12.65 9.77
CA GLU A 139 -7.50 -13.25 8.51
C GLU A 139 -7.69 -12.21 7.41
N THR A 140 -8.19 -11.01 7.75
CA THR A 140 -8.29 -9.89 6.81
C THR A 140 -6.91 -9.48 6.29
N MET A 141 -5.90 -9.39 7.17
CA MET A 141 -4.53 -9.06 6.77
C MET A 141 -3.91 -10.15 5.90
N LYS A 142 -4.17 -11.42 6.21
CA LYS A 142 -3.74 -12.56 5.42
C LYS A 142 -4.38 -12.55 4.02
N GLN A 143 -5.68 -12.26 3.92
CA GLN A 143 -6.38 -12.12 2.63
C GLN A 143 -5.79 -10.97 1.80
N LEU A 144 -5.58 -9.79 2.39
CA LEU A 144 -4.94 -8.66 1.74
C LEU A 144 -3.52 -8.97 1.24
N ASN A 145 -2.86 -9.96 1.83
CA ASN A 145 -1.53 -10.42 1.45
C ASN A 145 -1.57 -11.70 0.57
N GLY A 146 -2.65 -11.94 -0.14
CA GLY A 146 -2.77 -13.07 -1.08
C GLY A 146 -2.80 -14.44 -0.40
N GLY A 147 -3.42 -14.54 0.79
CA GLY A 147 -3.59 -15.78 1.55
C GLY A 147 -2.39 -16.20 2.40
N THR A 148 -1.34 -15.38 2.47
CA THR A 148 -0.16 -15.62 3.32
C THR A 148 -0.06 -14.59 4.43
N GLN A 149 0.58 -14.94 5.55
CA GLN A 149 0.79 -14.02 6.66
C GLN A 149 1.53 -12.75 6.19
N MET A 150 1.00 -11.58 6.56
CA MET A 150 1.62 -10.30 6.23
C MET A 150 2.83 -10.05 7.13
N THR A 151 3.91 -9.51 6.55
CA THR A 151 5.14 -9.13 7.25
C THR A 151 5.10 -7.66 7.66
N ASP A 152 6.13 -7.23 8.37
CA ASP A 152 6.34 -5.86 8.85
C ASP A 152 7.03 -4.93 7.83
N VAL A 153 7.26 -5.39 6.60
CA VAL A 153 7.73 -4.55 5.49
C VAL A 153 6.59 -4.32 4.51
N TRP A 154 6.11 -3.08 4.45
CA TRP A 154 4.99 -2.68 3.59
C TRP A 154 5.46 -1.81 2.44
N ARG A 155 5.40 -2.33 1.22
CA ARG A 155 5.69 -1.57 0.01
C ARG A 155 4.41 -0.89 -0.47
N ILE A 156 4.25 0.39 -0.16
CA ILE A 156 3.08 1.19 -0.53
C ILE A 156 3.58 2.49 -1.18
N PRO A 157 3.02 2.89 -2.34
CA PRO A 157 3.41 4.15 -2.99
C PRO A 157 3.19 5.34 -2.07
N ALA A 158 3.98 6.38 -2.27
CA ALA A 158 3.70 7.69 -1.68
C ALA A 158 2.35 8.23 -2.17
N VAL A 159 1.90 9.33 -1.56
CA VAL A 159 0.63 9.99 -1.86
C VAL A 159 0.51 10.32 -3.36
N GLY A 160 -0.53 9.78 -4.00
CA GLY A 160 -0.81 9.97 -5.42
C GLY A 160 -1.44 11.34 -5.75
N LYS A 161 -1.38 11.74 -7.03
CA LYS A 161 -2.06 12.98 -7.50
C LYS A 161 -3.56 12.93 -7.24
N TRP A 162 -4.17 11.76 -7.37
CA TRP A 162 -5.60 11.51 -7.15
C TRP A 162 -6.08 11.76 -5.71
N GLU A 163 -5.16 11.80 -4.75
CA GLU A 163 -5.42 12.10 -3.34
C GLU A 163 -5.34 13.61 -3.01
N LYS A 164 -4.96 14.44 -3.99
CA LYS A 164 -4.65 15.87 -3.80
C LYS A 164 -5.60 16.81 -4.55
N ASN A 165 -6.75 16.30 -5.02
CA ASN A 165 -7.67 17.06 -5.85
C ASN A 165 -8.24 18.31 -5.16
N GLN A 166 -8.49 18.27 -3.83
CA GLN A 166 -9.00 19.40 -3.05
C GLN A 166 -7.89 20.27 -2.44
N GLY A 167 -6.64 19.90 -2.59
CA GLY A 167 -5.51 20.63 -2.03
C GLY A 167 -4.35 19.73 -1.62
N LYS A 168 -3.29 20.34 -1.07
CA LYS A 168 -2.05 19.66 -0.70
C LYS A 168 -1.70 19.96 0.76
N HIS A 169 -1.27 18.93 1.47
CA HIS A 169 -0.57 19.04 2.74
C HIS A 169 0.88 18.56 2.57
N PRO A 170 1.89 19.22 3.15
CA PRO A 170 3.30 18.88 2.94
C PRO A 170 3.65 17.44 3.27
N THR A 171 3.07 16.90 4.35
CA THR A 171 3.35 15.56 4.89
C THR A 171 2.16 14.61 4.79
N GLN A 172 1.24 14.84 3.84
CA GLN A 172 0.05 13.99 3.67
C GLN A 172 0.44 12.52 3.57
N LYS A 173 -0.18 11.66 4.38
CA LYS A 173 -0.05 10.20 4.27
C LYS A 173 -0.99 9.67 3.18
N THR A 174 -0.62 8.53 2.58
CA THR A 174 -1.44 7.89 1.53
C THR A 174 -2.63 7.14 2.12
N LEU A 175 -3.79 7.21 1.46
CA LEU A 175 -5.00 6.48 1.83
C LEU A 175 -4.77 4.97 1.91
N ARG A 176 -3.92 4.41 1.06
CA ARG A 176 -3.58 2.97 1.08
C ARG A 176 -2.89 2.52 2.36
N LEU A 177 -2.07 3.38 2.96
CA LEU A 177 -1.45 3.11 4.25
C LEU A 177 -2.50 3.07 5.36
N LEU A 178 -3.35 4.11 5.41
CA LEU A 178 -4.42 4.23 6.42
C LEU A 178 -5.46 3.12 6.26
N TYR A 179 -5.78 2.72 5.02
CA TYR A 179 -6.62 1.56 4.73
C TYR A 179 -6.14 0.30 5.44
N ARG A 180 -4.85 -0.03 5.29
CA ARG A 180 -4.24 -1.21 5.91
C ARG A 180 -4.23 -1.12 7.43
N ILE A 181 -3.82 0.02 8.00
CA ILE A 181 -3.79 0.28 9.45
C ILE A 181 -5.18 0.11 10.06
N ILE A 182 -6.19 0.76 9.47
CA ILE A 182 -7.56 0.74 9.97
C ILE A 182 -8.14 -0.67 9.92
N LEU A 183 -7.99 -1.38 8.82
CA LEU A 183 -8.46 -2.75 8.71
C LEU A 183 -7.75 -3.70 9.68
N ALA A 184 -6.47 -3.49 9.95
CA ALA A 184 -5.70 -4.35 10.85
C ALA A 184 -6.24 -4.32 12.28
N SER A 185 -6.66 -3.16 12.78
CA SER A 185 -6.89 -2.94 14.21
C SER A 185 -8.28 -2.43 14.59
N THR A 186 -9.23 -2.35 13.63
CA THR A 186 -10.60 -1.88 13.89
C THR A 186 -11.65 -2.67 13.13
N ASN A 187 -12.90 -2.63 13.65
CA ASN A 187 -14.10 -3.11 12.98
C ASN A 187 -14.99 -1.94 12.54
N GLU A 188 -15.98 -2.22 11.71
CA GLU A 188 -16.98 -1.22 11.32
C GLU A 188 -17.69 -0.67 12.57
N GLY A 189 -17.93 0.65 12.62
CA GLY A 189 -18.51 1.35 13.76
C GLY A 189 -17.51 1.75 14.85
N ASP A 190 -16.28 1.21 14.86
CA ASP A 190 -15.23 1.61 15.82
C ASP A 190 -14.82 3.08 15.64
N THR A 191 -14.30 3.69 16.71
CA THR A 191 -13.88 5.10 16.74
C THR A 191 -12.37 5.22 16.62
N ILE A 192 -11.92 6.00 15.64
CA ILE A 192 -10.51 6.29 15.36
C ILE A 192 -10.22 7.73 15.74
N LEU A 193 -9.13 7.94 16.48
CA LEU A 193 -8.61 9.27 16.81
C LEU A 193 -7.31 9.54 16.02
N ASP A 194 -7.21 10.75 15.49
CA ASP A 194 -5.95 11.28 14.92
C ASP A 194 -5.63 12.63 15.59
N PRO A 195 -4.67 12.66 16.53
CA PRO A 195 -4.33 13.89 17.25
C PRO A 195 -3.50 14.88 16.42
N PHE A 196 -3.08 14.51 15.21
CA PHE A 196 -2.31 15.32 14.26
C PHE A 196 -2.92 15.20 12.86
N SER A 197 -4.19 15.54 12.74
CA SER A 197 -5.06 15.22 11.60
C SER A 197 -4.58 15.76 10.24
N GLY A 198 -3.88 16.91 10.22
CA GLY A 198 -3.41 17.54 9.00
C GLY A 198 -4.54 17.72 7.98
N SER A 199 -4.36 17.14 6.79
CA SER A 199 -5.37 17.16 5.72
C SER A 199 -6.52 16.16 5.90
N GLY A 200 -6.65 15.49 7.05
CA GLY A 200 -7.75 14.58 7.37
C GLY A 200 -7.72 13.24 6.64
N THR A 201 -6.58 12.77 6.17
CA THR A 201 -6.49 11.51 5.41
C THR A 201 -6.99 10.31 6.21
N THR A 202 -6.69 10.26 7.51
CA THR A 202 -7.20 9.24 8.43
C THR A 202 -8.73 9.25 8.47
N GLY A 203 -9.34 10.43 8.53
CA GLY A 203 -10.80 10.60 8.53
C GLY A 203 -11.46 10.16 7.21
N ILE A 204 -10.82 10.44 6.07
CA ILE A 204 -11.30 9.97 4.77
C ILE A 204 -11.28 8.43 4.72
N ALA A 205 -10.16 7.80 5.11
CA ALA A 205 -10.04 6.36 5.14
C ALA A 205 -11.06 5.72 6.12
N ALA A 206 -11.20 6.28 7.31
CA ALA A 206 -12.18 5.84 8.31
C ALA A 206 -13.61 5.88 7.77
N ASN A 207 -14.00 7.00 7.14
CA ASN A 207 -15.34 7.15 6.56
C ASN A 207 -15.61 6.17 5.42
N LEU A 208 -14.62 5.95 4.52
CA LEU A 208 -14.75 4.98 3.43
C LEU A 208 -14.89 3.53 3.93
N LEU A 209 -14.45 3.27 5.15
CA LEU A 209 -14.47 1.96 5.79
C LEU A 209 -15.60 1.82 6.86
N GLY A 210 -16.47 2.80 7.02
CA GLY A 210 -17.57 2.74 7.98
C GLY A 210 -17.15 2.92 9.44
N ARG A 211 -15.99 3.57 9.72
CA ARG A 211 -15.52 3.88 11.06
C ARG A 211 -15.89 5.31 11.44
N LYS A 212 -16.07 5.55 12.76
CA LYS A 212 -16.20 6.90 13.32
C LYS A 212 -14.81 7.54 13.42
N TYR A 213 -14.76 8.86 13.33
CA TYR A 213 -13.49 9.58 13.31
C TYR A 213 -13.52 10.84 14.15
N ILE A 214 -12.47 11.05 14.94
CA ILE A 214 -12.17 12.28 15.66
C ILE A 214 -10.78 12.73 15.19
N GLY A 215 -10.67 13.93 14.62
CA GLY A 215 -9.40 14.54 14.20
C GLY A 215 -9.15 15.84 14.94
N ILE A 216 -7.90 16.04 15.36
CA ILE A 216 -7.44 17.28 15.99
C ILE A 216 -6.42 17.93 15.06
N GLU A 217 -6.66 19.18 14.71
CA GLU A 217 -5.78 20.01 13.88
C GLU A 217 -5.77 21.44 14.44
N GLN A 218 -4.60 22.06 14.52
CA GLN A 218 -4.46 23.43 15.02
C GLN A 218 -4.46 24.47 13.90
N ASP A 219 -4.04 24.10 12.69
CA ASP A 219 -4.00 24.99 11.54
C ASP A 219 -5.38 25.06 10.87
N LYS A 220 -6.02 26.24 10.91
CA LYS A 220 -7.32 26.48 10.31
C LYS A 220 -7.39 26.09 8.84
N LYS A 221 -6.32 26.35 8.08
CA LYS A 221 -6.23 26.01 6.66
C LYS A 221 -6.33 24.50 6.43
N PHE A 222 -5.69 23.71 7.29
CA PHE A 222 -5.76 22.25 7.18
C PHE A 222 -7.08 21.69 7.73
N CYS A 223 -7.69 22.33 8.72
CA CYS A 223 -9.07 22.02 9.11
C CYS A 223 -10.04 22.22 7.93
N GLU A 224 -9.97 23.35 7.23
CA GLU A 224 -10.80 23.66 6.05
C GLU A 224 -10.55 22.64 4.91
N LEU A 225 -9.29 22.29 4.66
CA LEU A 225 -8.93 21.26 3.69
C LEU A 225 -9.53 19.89 4.05
N SER A 226 -9.44 19.49 5.32
CA SER A 226 -10.01 18.23 5.82
C SER A 226 -11.52 18.19 5.63
N LEU A 227 -12.23 19.27 5.96
CA LEU A 227 -13.68 19.41 5.76
C LEU A 227 -14.05 19.36 4.27
N SER A 228 -13.33 20.07 3.40
CA SER A 228 -13.55 20.03 1.95
C SER A 228 -13.38 18.61 1.39
N ARG A 229 -12.34 17.89 1.79
CA ARG A 229 -12.12 16.49 1.41
C ARG A 229 -13.24 15.58 1.92
N ARG A 230 -13.75 15.83 3.12
CA ARG A 230 -14.86 15.06 3.69
C ARG A 230 -16.15 15.30 2.92
N SER A 231 -16.48 16.57 2.59
CA SER A 231 -17.66 16.91 1.78
C SER A 231 -17.63 16.31 0.38
N ALA A 232 -16.43 16.15 -0.23
CA ALA A 232 -16.31 15.50 -1.51
C ALA A 232 -16.80 14.03 -1.50
N LEU A 233 -16.82 13.36 -0.33
CA LEU A 233 -17.35 12.00 -0.19
C LEU A 233 -18.90 11.93 -0.22
N GLU A 234 -19.59 13.05 -0.22
CA GLU A 234 -21.05 13.12 -0.39
C GLU A 234 -21.44 12.83 -1.84
N ASN A 235 -20.51 13.07 -2.78
CA ASN A 235 -20.67 12.64 -4.17
C ASN A 235 -20.39 11.12 -4.28
N PRO A 236 -21.37 10.29 -4.71
CA PRO A 236 -21.23 8.84 -4.79
C PRO A 236 -20.12 8.36 -5.74
N GLU A 237 -19.91 9.09 -6.86
CA GLU A 237 -18.88 8.73 -7.84
C GLU A 237 -17.47 8.98 -7.31
N GLU A 238 -17.24 10.13 -6.68
CA GLU A 238 -15.96 10.44 -6.03
C GLU A 238 -15.70 9.50 -4.85
N ARG A 239 -16.71 9.20 -4.05
CA ARG A 239 -16.63 8.21 -2.96
C ARG A 239 -16.22 6.84 -3.49
N LYS A 240 -16.88 6.34 -4.55
CA LYS A 240 -16.55 5.06 -5.18
C LYS A 240 -15.12 5.07 -5.73
N LYS A 241 -14.76 6.08 -6.48
CA LYS A 241 -13.43 6.23 -7.07
C LYS A 241 -12.30 6.24 -6.02
N LEU A 242 -12.48 6.96 -4.92
CA LEU A 242 -11.51 6.97 -3.82
C LEU A 242 -11.45 5.62 -3.11
N SER A 243 -12.60 4.98 -2.87
CA SER A 243 -12.69 3.66 -2.26
C SER A 243 -11.96 2.61 -3.11
N ASP A 244 -12.21 2.56 -4.41
CA ASP A 244 -11.58 1.62 -5.33
C ASP A 244 -10.05 1.81 -5.34
N LYS A 245 -9.59 3.06 -5.49
CA LYS A 245 -8.15 3.37 -5.49
C LYS A 245 -7.46 3.12 -4.15
N MET A 246 -8.13 3.35 -3.06
CA MET A 246 -7.62 3.06 -1.72
C MET A 246 -7.39 1.56 -1.52
N ARG A 247 -8.33 0.73 -2.03
CA ARG A 247 -8.29 -0.73 -1.94
C ARG A 247 -7.31 -1.38 -2.91
N GLU A 248 -6.92 -0.68 -4.00
CA GLU A 248 -5.91 -1.21 -4.91
C GLU A 248 -4.66 -1.62 -4.12
N ASN A 249 -4.30 -2.89 -4.19
CA ASN A 249 -3.05 -3.38 -3.63
C ASN A 249 -1.94 -3.27 -4.69
N PRO A 250 -1.02 -2.28 -4.59
CA PRO A 250 0.05 -2.12 -5.59
C PRO A 250 1.06 -3.27 -5.58
N GLN A 251 0.96 -4.17 -4.60
CA GLN A 251 1.74 -5.40 -4.49
C GLN A 251 0.94 -6.66 -4.79
N GLU A 252 -0.30 -6.48 -5.20
CA GLU A 252 -1.12 -7.61 -5.58
C GLU A 252 -0.38 -8.47 -6.61
N THR A 253 -0.40 -9.77 -6.38
CA THR A 253 0.10 -10.74 -7.33
C THR A 253 -0.61 -10.55 -8.67
N THR A 254 0.15 -10.52 -9.73
CA THR A 254 -0.38 -10.27 -11.06
C THR A 254 -0.53 -11.55 -11.88
N VAL A 255 -1.40 -11.47 -12.86
CA VAL A 255 -1.70 -12.53 -13.83
C VAL A 255 -1.20 -12.08 -15.19
N LEU A 256 -0.40 -12.90 -15.84
CA LEU A 256 -0.11 -12.74 -17.26
C LEU A 256 -1.28 -13.29 -18.05
N VAL A 257 -2.01 -12.45 -18.74
CA VAL A 257 -3.01 -12.87 -19.73
C VAL A 257 -2.29 -13.05 -21.06
N ASN A 258 -2.14 -14.31 -21.48
CA ASN A 258 -1.42 -14.66 -22.69
C ASN A 258 -2.36 -15.28 -23.72
N HIS A 259 -2.53 -14.57 -24.81
CA HIS A 259 -3.24 -15.08 -25.98
C HIS A 259 -2.25 -15.91 -26.82
N MET A 260 -2.58 -17.16 -27.07
CA MET A 260 -1.73 -18.10 -27.83
C MET A 260 -2.47 -18.59 -29.09
N ARG A 261 -1.70 -19.00 -30.08
CA ARG A 261 -2.22 -19.82 -31.18
C ARG A 261 -2.69 -21.16 -30.63
N GLU A 262 -3.68 -21.76 -31.22
CA GLU A 262 -4.24 -23.03 -30.75
C GLU A 262 -3.17 -24.14 -30.68
N SER A 263 -2.30 -24.23 -31.70
CA SER A 263 -1.17 -25.17 -31.71
C SER A 263 -0.21 -24.96 -30.52
N ASP A 264 0.17 -23.72 -30.25
CA ASP A 264 1.09 -23.39 -29.14
C ASP A 264 0.42 -23.61 -27.79
N ARG A 265 -0.88 -23.38 -27.66
CA ARG A 265 -1.65 -23.67 -26.45
C ARG A 265 -1.70 -25.18 -26.18
N ALA A 266 -1.91 -26.02 -27.18
CA ALA A 266 -1.88 -27.48 -27.05
C ALA A 266 -0.52 -27.95 -26.51
N ILE A 267 0.57 -27.41 -27.02
CA ILE A 267 1.93 -27.71 -26.53
C ILE A 267 2.11 -27.19 -25.10
N ALA A 268 1.64 -25.99 -24.79
CA ALA A 268 1.73 -25.41 -23.45
C ALA A 268 0.99 -26.27 -22.42
N MET A 269 -0.22 -26.75 -22.76
CA MET A 269 -1.01 -27.64 -21.91
C MET A 269 -0.39 -29.04 -21.74
N HIS A 270 0.41 -29.51 -22.71
CA HIS A 270 1.14 -30.75 -22.60
C HIS A 270 2.43 -30.62 -21.78
N THR A 271 3.15 -29.51 -21.96
CA THR A 271 4.52 -29.32 -21.41
C THR A 271 4.54 -28.55 -20.09
N GLY A 272 3.47 -27.86 -19.73
CA GLY A 272 3.44 -26.92 -18.59
C GLY A 272 4.32 -25.69 -18.80
N ILE A 273 4.53 -25.29 -20.07
CA ILE A 273 5.40 -24.17 -20.44
C ILE A 273 4.60 -23.17 -21.28
N THR A 274 4.75 -21.90 -20.96
CA THR A 274 4.35 -20.80 -21.82
C THR A 274 5.49 -19.83 -22.04
N TYR A 275 5.44 -19.01 -23.07
CA TYR A 275 6.51 -18.10 -23.40
C TYR A 275 5.99 -16.73 -23.89
N LEU A 276 6.86 -15.74 -23.76
CA LEU A 276 6.66 -14.38 -24.25
C LEU A 276 8.00 -13.82 -24.71
N ARG A 277 8.01 -12.89 -25.66
CA ARG A 277 9.25 -12.20 -26.06
C ARG A 277 9.95 -11.62 -24.82
N ALA A 278 11.26 -11.86 -24.70
CA ALA A 278 12.11 -11.17 -23.73
C ALA A 278 12.69 -9.90 -24.38
N GLY A 279 13.02 -8.90 -23.57
CA GLY A 279 13.63 -7.66 -24.03
C GLY A 279 12.78 -6.43 -23.73
N ASP A 280 13.12 -5.31 -24.34
CA ASP A 280 12.54 -3.99 -24.15
C ASP A 280 11.56 -3.54 -25.23
N SER A 281 11.35 -4.37 -26.26
CA SER A 281 10.42 -4.07 -27.35
C SER A 281 8.95 -4.15 -26.92
N LYS A 282 8.10 -3.38 -27.59
CA LYS A 282 6.64 -3.43 -27.38
C LYS A 282 6.13 -4.86 -27.50
N GLY A 283 5.42 -5.33 -26.47
CA GLY A 283 4.92 -6.71 -26.40
C GLY A 283 5.79 -7.67 -25.57
N SER A 284 7.03 -7.30 -25.22
CA SER A 284 7.89 -8.11 -24.36
C SER A 284 7.46 -8.10 -22.91
N LEU A 285 7.85 -9.14 -22.15
CA LEU A 285 7.48 -9.29 -20.73
C LEU A 285 8.05 -8.17 -19.87
N LEU A 286 9.32 -7.82 -20.05
CA LEU A 286 10.05 -6.87 -19.18
C LEU A 286 9.53 -5.43 -19.25
N VAL A 287 8.86 -5.04 -20.34
CA VAL A 287 8.24 -3.71 -20.45
C VAL A 287 6.82 -3.66 -19.90
N LYS A 288 6.29 -4.78 -19.41
CA LYS A 288 4.95 -4.83 -18.85
C LYS A 288 4.98 -4.45 -17.36
N LYS A 289 4.24 -3.41 -16.99
CA LYS A 289 4.10 -2.99 -15.60
C LYS A 289 3.49 -4.14 -14.78
N GLY A 290 4.16 -4.53 -13.69
CA GLY A 290 3.70 -5.57 -12.78
C GLY A 290 4.28 -6.97 -13.06
N PHE A 291 5.16 -7.13 -14.07
CA PHE A 291 5.78 -8.41 -14.36
C PHE A 291 6.61 -8.96 -13.20
N GLU A 292 7.18 -8.09 -12.37
CA GLU A 292 7.96 -8.43 -11.18
C GLU A 292 7.13 -9.12 -10.07
N ARG A 293 5.80 -9.02 -10.17
CA ARG A 293 4.85 -9.61 -9.22
C ARG A 293 4.05 -10.77 -9.82
N LEU A 294 4.50 -11.25 -10.96
CA LEU A 294 3.83 -12.30 -11.69
C LEU A 294 3.80 -13.61 -10.90
N GLY A 295 2.60 -14.09 -10.60
CA GLY A 295 2.38 -15.34 -9.87
C GLY A 295 1.38 -16.27 -10.54
N TYR A 296 0.63 -15.76 -11.51
CA TYR A 296 -0.42 -16.50 -12.22
C TYR A 296 -0.34 -16.28 -13.72
N LEU A 297 -0.95 -17.19 -14.44
CA LEU A 297 -1.05 -17.22 -15.90
C LEU A 297 -2.49 -17.46 -16.29
N CYS A 298 -3.03 -16.65 -17.17
CA CYS A 298 -4.30 -16.89 -17.84
C CYS A 298 -4.01 -17.18 -19.31
N LEU A 299 -4.31 -18.39 -19.76
CA LEU A 299 -4.19 -18.81 -21.15
C LEU A 299 -5.54 -18.76 -21.84
N HIS A 300 -5.57 -18.25 -23.06
CA HIS A 300 -6.74 -18.28 -23.93
C HIS A 300 -6.37 -18.29 -25.39
N THR A 301 -7.30 -18.75 -26.22
CA THR A 301 -7.29 -18.70 -27.70
C THR A 301 -8.52 -17.93 -28.16
N ASN A 302 -8.68 -17.75 -29.46
CA ASN A 302 -9.89 -17.16 -30.05
C ASN A 302 -11.08 -18.13 -29.87
N GLY A 303 -12.04 -17.73 -29.03
CA GLY A 303 -13.30 -18.46 -28.83
C GLY A 303 -13.33 -19.43 -27.63
N ASP A 304 -12.20 -19.73 -27.01
CA ASP A 304 -12.15 -20.60 -25.85
C ASP A 304 -12.36 -19.84 -24.54
N LYS A 305 -12.90 -20.56 -23.53
CA LYS A 305 -12.95 -20.06 -22.17
C LYS A 305 -11.52 -19.93 -21.64
N PRO A 306 -11.15 -18.76 -21.11
CA PRO A 306 -9.83 -18.58 -20.51
C PRO A 306 -9.59 -19.54 -19.35
N GLU A 307 -8.37 -20.04 -19.18
CA GLU A 307 -7.99 -20.88 -18.07
C GLU A 307 -6.91 -20.21 -17.24
N LEU A 308 -7.09 -20.20 -15.91
CA LEU A 308 -6.20 -19.59 -14.94
C LEU A 308 -5.33 -20.66 -14.25
N PHE A 309 -4.02 -20.42 -14.17
CA PHE A 309 -3.05 -21.32 -13.54
C PHE A 309 -2.14 -20.54 -12.59
N LYS A 310 -1.67 -21.19 -11.53
CA LYS A 310 -0.58 -20.69 -10.71
C LYS A 310 0.76 -21.04 -11.33
N LEU A 311 1.69 -20.10 -11.36
CA LEU A 311 3.05 -20.39 -11.78
C LEU A 311 3.76 -21.32 -10.76
N THR A 312 4.41 -22.36 -11.24
CA THR A 312 5.11 -23.34 -10.39
C THR A 312 6.45 -22.83 -9.87
N LYS A 313 7.04 -21.84 -10.55
CA LYS A 313 8.26 -21.16 -10.12
C LYS A 313 8.07 -19.65 -10.21
N LYS A 314 8.59 -18.92 -9.23
CA LYS A 314 8.69 -17.45 -9.31
C LYS A 314 9.75 -17.08 -10.36
N GLY A 315 9.42 -16.04 -11.15
CA GLY A 315 10.30 -15.58 -12.23
C GLY A 315 10.14 -16.35 -13.53
N PHE A 316 11.10 -16.17 -14.41
CA PHE A 316 11.12 -16.75 -15.74
C PHE A 316 12.54 -17.20 -16.11
N GLN A 317 12.66 -18.06 -17.12
CA GLN A 317 13.92 -18.45 -17.72
C GLN A 317 14.04 -17.77 -19.10
N ILE A 318 15.25 -17.47 -19.53
CA ILE A 318 15.49 -16.96 -20.88
C ILE A 318 15.90 -18.11 -21.77
N TRP A 319 15.15 -18.33 -22.85
CA TRP A 319 15.40 -19.35 -23.84
C TRP A 319 15.57 -18.77 -25.24
N THR A 320 16.34 -19.48 -26.07
CA THR A 320 16.45 -19.19 -27.51
C THR A 320 15.23 -19.71 -28.28
N PRO A 321 14.95 -19.20 -29.48
CA PRO A 321 13.91 -19.75 -30.35
C PRO A 321 14.06 -21.24 -30.59
N ASP A 322 15.26 -21.70 -30.88
CA ASP A 322 15.56 -23.13 -31.15
C ASP A 322 15.15 -24.05 -30.01
N ALA A 323 15.32 -23.59 -28.75
CA ALA A 323 14.95 -24.40 -27.59
C ALA A 323 13.42 -24.58 -27.50
N LEU A 324 12.64 -23.54 -27.87
CA LEU A 324 11.19 -23.60 -27.93
C LEU A 324 10.68 -24.38 -29.15
N GLN A 325 11.30 -24.19 -30.30
CA GLN A 325 10.96 -24.92 -31.54
C GLN A 325 11.18 -26.42 -31.43
N LYS A 326 12.22 -26.88 -30.67
CA LYS A 326 12.42 -28.31 -30.35
C LYS A 326 11.26 -28.93 -29.56
N LEU A 327 10.47 -28.12 -28.87
CA LEU A 327 9.24 -28.55 -28.20
C LEU A 327 7.98 -28.37 -29.09
N GLY A 328 8.14 -27.84 -30.29
CA GLY A 328 7.08 -27.65 -31.27
C GLY A 328 6.44 -26.26 -31.26
N PHE A 329 6.91 -25.32 -30.42
CA PHE A 329 6.36 -23.96 -30.36
C PHE A 329 6.73 -23.13 -31.61
N SER A 330 5.83 -22.22 -32.01
CA SER A 330 6.01 -21.31 -33.15
C SER A 330 6.82 -20.04 -32.74
N ALA A 331 8.01 -20.19 -32.18
CA ALA A 331 8.85 -19.10 -31.70
C ALA A 331 9.83 -18.61 -32.78
N GLU A 332 9.48 -17.56 -33.55
CA GLU A 332 10.26 -17.14 -34.74
C GLU A 332 10.73 -15.66 -34.71
N ASN A 333 10.11 -14.79 -33.91
CA ASN A 333 10.21 -13.35 -34.12
C ASN A 333 10.95 -12.58 -33.01
N ALA A 334 11.80 -13.23 -32.22
CA ALA A 334 12.64 -12.58 -31.21
C ALA A 334 13.90 -13.39 -30.96
N PRO A 335 15.04 -12.75 -30.60
CA PRO A 335 16.28 -13.45 -30.31
C PRO A 335 16.20 -14.25 -29.01
N TYR A 336 15.33 -13.84 -28.07
CA TYR A 336 15.16 -14.50 -26.78
C TYR A 336 13.70 -14.44 -26.32
N TYR A 337 13.30 -15.43 -25.52
CA TYR A 337 11.99 -15.58 -24.93
C TYR A 337 12.06 -15.77 -23.43
N ALA A 338 11.18 -15.12 -22.70
CA ALA A 338 10.92 -15.38 -21.30
C ALA A 338 9.97 -16.57 -21.20
N VAL A 339 10.41 -17.62 -20.54
CA VAL A 339 9.67 -18.87 -20.38
C VAL A 339 9.16 -18.98 -18.95
N LEU A 340 7.88 -19.24 -18.82
CA LEU A 340 7.15 -19.39 -17.56
C LEU A 340 6.66 -20.85 -17.45
N ARG A 341 6.59 -21.38 -16.23
CA ARG A 341 6.15 -22.75 -15.96
C ARG A 341 4.91 -22.78 -15.07
N PHE A 342 3.96 -23.64 -15.40
CA PHE A 342 2.73 -23.88 -14.68
C PHE A 342 2.38 -25.37 -14.64
N ASP A 343 1.38 -25.75 -13.86
CA ASP A 343 0.86 -27.12 -13.82
C ASP A 343 -0.48 -27.18 -14.56
N PRO A 344 -0.54 -27.74 -15.77
CA PRO A 344 -1.76 -27.81 -16.57
C PRO A 344 -2.88 -28.66 -15.93
N SER A 345 -2.52 -29.60 -15.03
CA SER A 345 -3.49 -30.45 -14.35
C SER A 345 -4.24 -29.74 -13.22
N ARG A 346 -3.82 -28.51 -12.87
CA ARG A 346 -4.39 -27.75 -11.74
C ARG A 346 -4.89 -26.37 -12.15
N PRO A 347 -5.91 -26.29 -13.01
CA PRO A 347 -6.57 -25.02 -13.30
C PRO A 347 -7.22 -24.47 -12.04
N ILE A 348 -7.17 -23.13 -11.88
CA ILE A 348 -7.76 -22.44 -10.75
C ILE A 348 -9.13 -21.95 -11.17
N PRO A 349 -10.19 -22.28 -10.42
CA PRO A 349 -11.51 -21.71 -10.65
C PRO A 349 -11.49 -20.21 -10.39
N TYR A 350 -12.18 -19.44 -11.21
CA TYR A 350 -12.37 -18.01 -11.05
C TYR A 350 -13.86 -17.67 -11.11
N ASP A 351 -14.26 -16.63 -10.34
CA ASP A 351 -15.65 -16.25 -10.12
C ASP A 351 -16.03 -14.91 -10.78
N GLN A 352 -15.05 -14.18 -11.32
CA GLN A 352 -15.30 -12.95 -12.05
C GLN A 352 -15.46 -13.22 -13.55
N PRO A 353 -16.49 -12.63 -14.21
CA PRO A 353 -16.59 -12.72 -15.66
C PRO A 353 -15.42 -12.01 -16.32
N ILE A 354 -14.56 -12.77 -16.98
CA ILE A 354 -13.41 -12.22 -17.70
C ILE A 354 -13.91 -11.70 -19.06
N ASP A 355 -14.11 -10.39 -19.15
CA ASP A 355 -14.42 -9.75 -20.43
C ASP A 355 -13.13 -9.44 -21.19
N LEU A 356 -12.63 -10.42 -21.92
CA LEU A 356 -11.46 -10.28 -22.77
C LEU A 356 -11.71 -9.35 -23.98
N HIS A 357 -12.98 -9.04 -24.30
CA HIS A 357 -13.36 -8.24 -25.47
C HIS A 357 -13.36 -6.73 -25.21
N LYS A 358 -13.36 -6.28 -23.96
CA LYS A 358 -13.37 -4.84 -23.62
C LYS A 358 -12.09 -4.07 -23.97
N LYS A 359 -10.97 -4.74 -24.18
CA LYS A 359 -9.72 -4.08 -24.58
C LYS A 359 -9.47 -4.29 -26.07
N LYS A 360 -9.29 -3.21 -26.81
CA LYS A 360 -8.98 -3.15 -28.27
C LYS A 360 -7.76 -4.01 -28.72
N TYR A 361 -7.18 -4.84 -27.84
CA TYR A 361 -5.94 -5.58 -28.07
C TYR A 361 -6.03 -7.02 -27.54
N THR A 362 -7.01 -7.79 -28.00
CA THR A 362 -7.20 -9.20 -27.62
C THR A 362 -6.03 -10.12 -28.03
N GLN A 363 -5.15 -9.68 -28.93
CA GLN A 363 -4.03 -10.47 -29.45
C GLN A 363 -2.67 -10.22 -28.79
N VAL A 364 -2.55 -9.25 -27.87
CA VAL A 364 -1.29 -8.92 -27.21
C VAL A 364 -1.36 -9.30 -25.74
N ALA A 365 -0.41 -10.12 -25.29
CA ALA A 365 -0.30 -10.47 -23.87
C ALA A 365 -0.22 -9.21 -22.99
N HIS A 366 -0.92 -9.21 -21.86
CA HIS A 366 -0.93 -8.11 -20.92
C HIS A 366 -0.95 -8.62 -19.47
N ILE A 367 -0.74 -7.75 -18.51
CA ILE A 367 -0.72 -8.09 -17.07
C ILE A 367 -1.91 -7.42 -16.39
N GLU A 368 -2.67 -8.21 -15.64
CA GLU A 368 -3.81 -7.78 -14.83
C GLU A 368 -3.59 -8.12 -13.35
N PRO A 369 -4.21 -7.38 -12.42
CA PRO A 369 -4.28 -7.79 -11.02
C PRO A 369 -5.01 -9.14 -10.85
N LEU A 370 -4.63 -9.93 -9.85
CA LEU A 370 -5.31 -11.21 -9.55
C LEU A 370 -6.78 -11.00 -9.18
N SER A 371 -7.11 -9.88 -8.52
CA SER A 371 -8.50 -9.49 -8.18
C SER A 371 -9.43 -9.33 -9.40
N THR A 372 -8.87 -9.20 -10.61
CA THR A 372 -9.67 -9.22 -11.86
C THR A 372 -10.31 -10.59 -12.12
N PHE A 373 -9.74 -11.65 -11.57
CA PHE A 373 -10.16 -13.05 -11.80
C PHE A 373 -10.85 -13.68 -10.60
N ILE A 374 -10.39 -13.37 -9.41
CA ILE A 374 -10.84 -14.00 -8.16
C ILE A 374 -11.30 -12.89 -7.21
N SER A 375 -12.54 -13.00 -6.71
CA SER A 375 -13.02 -12.11 -5.65
C SER A 375 -12.20 -12.31 -4.39
N ILE A 376 -11.51 -11.28 -3.94
CA ILE A 376 -10.88 -11.26 -2.62
C ILE A 376 -12.02 -10.97 -1.63
N LYS A 377 -12.60 -12.05 -1.08
CA LYS A 377 -13.66 -11.99 -0.05
C LYS A 377 -13.08 -11.55 1.28
#